data_bd3bb4b7ed8961cd57f5b830e17b327a
#
_entry.id   bd3bb4b7ed8961cd57f5b830e17b327a
#
_cell.length_a   1.000
_cell.length_b   1.000
_cell.length_c   1.000
_cell.angle_alpha   90.00
_cell.angle_beta   90.00
_cell.angle_gamma   90.00
#
_symmetry.space_group_name_H-M   'P 1'
#
loop_
_entity.id
_entity.type
_entity.pdbx_description
1 polymer ?
#
loop_
_entity_poly.entity_id
_entity_poly.type
_entity_poly.pdbx_seq_one_letter_code
_entity_poly.pdbx_strand_id
1 'polypeptide(L)'
;MRILYFLFFLSLNYTLRLYFRKVKVINKPERFSSTIYVSNHAASFMDPLLIAAFNRAVVFFMTRSDVFTAFTRPIFWMAHMLPIYRQRDGVNTKEKNQEVFKKSSEILLKKRSLLIFGEGLTDDVFIRRLKPLKKGAVRIGFTALESCNWTQDIYLATVGCNYSDPSRFRSDVVIRNSEKIRLNEFRTEFEDNPNKIIQELTARLEAMLKKELIHVNDEKFAEFTERMMLIQRKGMPMFEENTAPILERWNYSNNLVEDFNAHPEKYTPLRAPVQDYFEGLKLRNIDDQTLYDATHNKIGFGAYLGQLLLLPIFLFGAIHCGLFYFAIKRFVEAKFKRPVFWGSTKLVMMILILGNLNLLLFFLLPQYIGAWLTLVYFLFIPFSGYVFHNGLTFWRKVTMNRKFRSMNVSDILKERLTLNEKITNLTDM
;
A
#
# COMPACT_ATOMS: atom_id res chain seq x y z
N MET A 1 -21.65 -18.89 3.57
CA MET A 1 -21.00 -17.68 3.06
C MET A 1 -20.40 -16.79 4.16
N ARG A 2 -21.13 -16.46 5.26
CA ARG A 2 -20.61 -15.58 6.34
C ARG A 2 -19.35 -16.13 7.04
N ILE A 3 -19.29 -17.43 7.31
CA ILE A 3 -18.14 -18.08 7.98
C ILE A 3 -16.90 -18.04 7.09
N LEU A 4 -17.02 -18.41 5.81
CA LEU A 4 -15.90 -18.39 4.84
C LEU A 4 -15.35 -16.98 4.65
N TYR A 5 -16.22 -15.98 4.53
CA TYR A 5 -15.81 -14.58 4.47
C TYR A 5 -15.03 -14.17 5.74
N PHE A 6 -15.52 -14.56 6.91
CA PHE A 6 -14.87 -14.25 8.18
C PHE A 6 -13.48 -14.91 8.29
N LEU A 7 -13.36 -16.18 7.89
CA LEU A 7 -12.07 -16.89 7.86
C LEU A 7 -11.11 -16.23 6.86
N PHE A 8 -11.59 -15.88 5.68
CA PHE A 8 -10.80 -15.14 4.70
C PHE A 8 -10.34 -13.79 5.24
N PHE A 9 -11.23 -13.03 5.89
CA PHE A 9 -10.90 -11.76 6.53
C PHE A 9 -9.84 -11.92 7.62
N LEU A 10 -9.95 -12.92 8.49
CA LEU A 10 -8.96 -13.19 9.54
C LEU A 10 -7.60 -13.56 8.93
N SER A 11 -7.60 -14.44 7.94
CA SER A 11 -6.37 -14.85 7.24
C SER A 11 -5.69 -13.64 6.57
N LEU A 12 -6.46 -12.82 5.88
CA LEU A 12 -5.97 -11.60 5.23
C LEU A 12 -5.42 -10.59 6.25
N ASN A 13 -6.14 -10.33 7.33
CA ASN A 13 -5.70 -9.42 8.39
C ASN A 13 -4.40 -9.91 9.03
N TYR A 14 -4.31 -11.22 9.34
CA TYR A 14 -3.10 -11.83 9.88
C TYR A 14 -1.92 -11.71 8.91
N THR A 15 -2.11 -12.08 7.65
CA THR A 15 -1.05 -12.03 6.63
C THR A 15 -0.56 -10.62 6.37
N LEU A 16 -1.47 -9.63 6.32
CA LEU A 16 -1.08 -8.23 6.14
C LEU A 16 -0.35 -7.66 7.37
N ARG A 17 -0.64 -8.12 8.58
CA ARG A 17 0.13 -7.77 9.79
C ARG A 17 1.53 -8.40 9.79
N LEU A 18 1.72 -9.54 9.14
CA LEU A 18 3.05 -10.08 8.89
C LEU A 18 3.78 -9.31 7.80
N TYR A 19 3.06 -8.92 6.75
CA TYR A 19 3.63 -8.20 5.62
C TYR A 19 4.08 -6.79 5.99
N PHE A 20 3.23 -6.02 6.68
CA PHE A 20 3.55 -4.66 7.13
C PHE A 20 4.10 -4.68 8.57
N ARG A 21 5.16 -3.90 8.80
CA ARG A 21 5.75 -3.73 10.14
C ARG A 21 4.82 -2.94 11.06
N LYS A 22 4.31 -1.81 10.56
CA LYS A 22 3.36 -0.94 11.28
C LYS A 22 2.19 -0.60 10.36
N VAL A 23 0.98 -0.77 10.87
CA VAL A 23 -0.27 -0.33 10.23
C VAL A 23 -0.97 0.62 11.19
N LYS A 24 -1.17 1.86 10.76
CA LYS A 24 -1.92 2.86 11.55
C LYS A 24 -3.16 3.28 10.77
N VAL A 25 -4.31 3.22 11.42
CA VAL A 25 -5.58 3.70 10.86
C VAL A 25 -6.07 4.90 11.67
N ILE A 26 -6.31 6.00 10.99
CA ILE A 26 -6.82 7.26 11.56
C ILE A 26 -8.30 7.40 11.16
N ASN A 27 -9.12 7.91 12.08
CA ASN A 27 -10.55 8.14 11.90
C ASN A 27 -11.27 6.88 11.37
N LYS A 28 -11.16 5.76 12.12
CA LYS A 28 -11.79 4.49 11.74
C LYS A 28 -13.30 4.68 11.53
N PRO A 29 -13.83 4.29 10.36
CA PRO A 29 -15.25 4.43 10.06
C PRO A 29 -16.12 3.44 10.85
N GLU A 30 -17.43 3.65 10.80
CA GLU A 30 -18.41 2.70 11.30
C GLU A 30 -18.37 1.40 10.51
N ARG A 31 -18.74 0.29 11.17
CA ARG A 31 -18.74 -1.03 10.52
C ARG A 31 -19.77 -1.17 9.43
N PHE A 32 -20.95 -0.61 9.64
CA PHE A 32 -22.10 -0.68 8.74
C PHE A 32 -22.62 0.73 8.50
N SER A 33 -22.47 1.19 7.30
CA SER A 33 -22.99 2.50 6.87
C SER A 33 -23.17 2.51 5.35
N SER A 34 -24.13 3.30 4.89
CA SER A 34 -24.39 3.52 3.47
C SER A 34 -23.37 4.54 2.92
N THR A 35 -22.08 4.19 2.92
CA THR A 35 -21.01 5.12 2.56
C THR A 35 -20.25 4.65 1.33
N ILE A 36 -20.01 5.56 0.40
CA ILE A 36 -19.08 5.36 -0.71
C ILE A 36 -17.75 5.97 -0.31
N TYR A 37 -16.75 5.11 -0.11
CA TYR A 37 -15.38 5.52 0.14
C TYR A 37 -14.64 5.68 -1.18
N VAL A 38 -14.06 6.85 -1.42
CA VAL A 38 -13.18 7.12 -2.56
C VAL A 38 -11.74 7.08 -2.10
N SER A 39 -10.92 6.27 -2.75
CA SER A 39 -9.51 6.07 -2.37
C SER A 39 -8.56 6.36 -3.53
N ASN A 40 -7.31 6.70 -3.19
CA ASN A 40 -6.18 6.65 -4.12
C ASN A 40 -5.85 5.20 -4.50
N HIS A 41 -5.17 5.01 -5.63
CA HIS A 41 -4.81 3.70 -6.17
C HIS A 41 -3.31 3.58 -6.41
N ALA A 42 -2.52 3.82 -5.36
CA ALA A 42 -1.07 3.93 -5.44
C ALA A 42 -0.33 2.59 -5.48
N ALA A 43 -0.95 1.50 -5.00
CA ALA A 43 -0.32 0.19 -4.83
C ALA A 43 -1.13 -0.97 -5.40
N SER A 44 -1.96 -0.70 -6.40
CA SER A 44 -2.74 -1.71 -7.12
C SER A 44 -3.59 -2.58 -6.18
N PHE A 45 -3.48 -3.89 -6.24
CA PHE A 45 -4.28 -4.82 -5.44
C PHE A 45 -4.02 -4.72 -3.92
N MET A 46 -2.91 -4.09 -3.51
CA MET A 46 -2.61 -3.89 -2.09
C MET A 46 -3.62 -2.94 -1.42
N ASP A 47 -4.05 -1.89 -2.12
CA ASP A 47 -4.97 -0.88 -1.59
C ASP A 47 -6.30 -1.47 -1.12
N PRO A 48 -7.07 -2.21 -1.96
CA PRO A 48 -8.32 -2.81 -1.53
C PRO A 48 -8.14 -3.85 -0.43
N LEU A 49 -7.06 -4.63 -0.46
CA LEU A 49 -6.78 -5.63 0.58
C LEU A 49 -6.55 -4.97 1.94
N LEU A 50 -5.78 -3.88 1.99
CA LEU A 50 -5.51 -3.13 3.22
C LEU A 50 -6.77 -2.47 3.78
N ILE A 51 -7.54 -1.79 2.93
CA ILE A 51 -8.77 -1.13 3.35
C ILE A 51 -9.78 -2.15 3.86
N ALA A 52 -9.95 -3.28 3.15
CA ALA A 52 -10.83 -4.36 3.59
C ALA A 52 -10.40 -4.99 4.92
N ALA A 53 -9.08 -5.15 5.16
CA ALA A 53 -8.57 -5.80 6.36
C ALA A 53 -8.51 -4.90 7.59
N PHE A 54 -8.20 -3.61 7.42
CA PHE A 54 -7.89 -2.71 8.55
C PHE A 54 -8.91 -1.60 8.76
N ASN A 55 -9.61 -1.17 7.72
CA ASN A 55 -10.74 -0.28 7.87
C ASN A 55 -11.92 -1.04 8.48
N ARG A 56 -12.59 -0.45 9.46
CA ARG A 56 -13.68 -1.12 10.18
C ARG A 56 -14.90 -1.41 9.31
N ALA A 57 -15.11 -0.60 8.26
CA ALA A 57 -16.26 -0.72 7.37
C ALA A 57 -16.23 -2.03 6.56
N VAL A 58 -17.41 -2.65 6.42
CA VAL A 58 -17.58 -3.77 5.48
C VAL A 58 -17.77 -3.19 4.08
N VAL A 59 -16.75 -3.28 3.27
CA VAL A 59 -16.71 -2.67 1.94
C VAL A 59 -16.89 -3.69 0.82
N PHE A 60 -17.63 -3.28 -0.20
CA PHE A 60 -17.66 -3.90 -1.52
C PHE A 60 -16.82 -3.04 -2.47
N PHE A 61 -15.96 -3.62 -3.26
CA PHE A 61 -15.09 -2.84 -4.12
C PHE A 61 -15.18 -3.24 -5.59
N MET A 62 -15.04 -2.22 -6.45
CA MET A 62 -15.13 -2.41 -7.88
C MET A 62 -13.81 -2.90 -8.45
N THR A 63 -13.88 -3.95 -9.24
CA THR A 63 -12.72 -4.55 -9.89
C THR A 63 -13.00 -4.73 -11.37
N ARG A 64 -11.95 -4.76 -12.19
CA ARG A 64 -12.03 -4.91 -13.65
C ARG A 64 -12.84 -6.17 -14.03
N SER A 65 -13.75 -6.04 -14.99
CA SER A 65 -14.59 -7.14 -15.46
C SER A 65 -13.81 -8.31 -16.08
N ASP A 66 -12.68 -8.03 -16.72
CA ASP A 66 -11.84 -9.02 -17.41
C ASP A 66 -11.15 -10.04 -16.45
N VAL A 67 -11.10 -9.76 -15.15
CA VAL A 67 -10.59 -10.72 -14.14
C VAL A 67 -11.67 -11.71 -13.66
N PHE A 68 -12.96 -11.47 -13.99
CA PHE A 68 -14.08 -12.34 -13.63
C PHE A 68 -14.25 -13.46 -14.66
N THR A 69 -13.51 -14.53 -14.51
CA THR A 69 -13.69 -15.78 -15.27
C THR A 69 -14.72 -16.69 -14.58
N ALA A 70 -15.09 -17.79 -15.22
CA ALA A 70 -15.96 -18.79 -14.58
C ALA A 70 -15.37 -19.33 -13.26
N PHE A 71 -14.04 -19.48 -13.19
CA PHE A 71 -13.32 -19.96 -12.02
C PHE A 71 -13.18 -18.88 -10.93
N THR A 72 -12.84 -17.64 -11.28
CA THR A 72 -12.59 -16.57 -10.31
C THR A 72 -13.86 -15.91 -9.79
N ARG A 73 -14.96 -15.96 -10.55
CA ARG A 73 -16.24 -15.32 -10.20
C ARG A 73 -16.75 -15.69 -8.79
N PRO A 74 -16.85 -16.97 -8.37
CA PRO A 74 -17.33 -17.30 -7.05
C PRO A 74 -16.41 -16.78 -5.94
N ILE A 75 -15.08 -16.79 -6.15
CA ILE A 75 -14.08 -16.30 -5.20
C ILE A 75 -14.24 -14.78 -5.04
N PHE A 76 -14.36 -14.04 -6.13
CA PHE A 76 -14.50 -12.58 -6.10
C PHE A 76 -15.84 -12.14 -5.51
N TRP A 77 -16.91 -12.90 -5.74
CA TRP A 77 -18.18 -12.66 -5.08
C TRP A 77 -18.09 -12.84 -3.55
N MET A 78 -17.39 -13.88 -3.09
CA MET A 78 -17.13 -14.09 -1.67
C MET A 78 -16.26 -12.98 -1.07
N ALA A 79 -15.33 -12.41 -1.85
CA ALA A 79 -14.48 -11.30 -1.47
C ALA A 79 -15.16 -9.92 -1.62
N HIS A 80 -16.47 -9.86 -1.84
CA HIS A 80 -17.23 -8.61 -2.04
C HIS A 80 -16.74 -7.74 -3.21
N MET A 81 -16.28 -8.36 -4.30
CA MET A 81 -15.87 -7.68 -5.51
C MET A 81 -17.03 -7.56 -6.51
N LEU A 82 -17.15 -6.38 -7.13
CA LEU A 82 -18.11 -6.09 -8.18
C LEU A 82 -17.37 -5.84 -9.50
N PRO A 83 -17.82 -6.41 -10.63
CA PRO A 83 -17.20 -6.12 -11.92
C PRO A 83 -17.52 -4.69 -12.36
N ILE A 84 -16.52 -3.96 -12.91
CA ILE A 84 -16.73 -2.70 -13.62
C ILE A 84 -16.22 -2.82 -15.05
N TYR A 85 -17.06 -2.37 -16.01
CA TYR A 85 -16.78 -2.49 -17.44
C TYR A 85 -16.19 -1.18 -17.98
N ARG A 86 -15.15 -1.29 -18.80
CA ARG A 86 -14.45 -0.16 -19.43
C ARG A 86 -14.69 -0.19 -20.93
N GLN A 87 -14.58 0.97 -21.59
CA GLN A 87 -14.80 1.08 -23.05
C GLN A 87 -13.96 0.06 -23.86
N ARG A 88 -12.74 -0.23 -23.42
CA ARG A 88 -11.87 -1.21 -24.06
C ARG A 88 -12.25 -2.68 -23.84
N ASP A 89 -13.24 -2.96 -23.03
CA ASP A 89 -13.66 -4.35 -22.73
C ASP A 89 -14.59 -4.92 -23.84
N GLY A 90 -14.85 -4.15 -24.92
CA GLY A 90 -15.56 -4.63 -26.13
C GLY A 90 -17.05 -4.92 -25.95
N VAL A 91 -17.66 -4.43 -24.84
CA VAL A 91 -19.07 -4.61 -24.52
C VAL A 91 -19.82 -3.28 -24.50
N ASN A 92 -21.15 -3.30 -24.60
CA ASN A 92 -21.94 -2.10 -24.35
C ASN A 92 -21.78 -1.64 -22.89
N THR A 93 -20.76 -0.80 -22.67
CA THR A 93 -20.34 -0.35 -21.33
C THR A 93 -21.42 0.44 -20.63
N LYS A 94 -22.31 1.13 -21.36
CA LYS A 94 -23.38 1.94 -20.79
C LYS A 94 -24.43 1.05 -20.09
N GLU A 95 -24.93 0.03 -20.77
CA GLU A 95 -25.90 -0.93 -20.20
C GLU A 95 -25.28 -1.73 -19.05
N LYS A 96 -24.09 -2.29 -19.28
CA LYS A 96 -23.41 -3.08 -18.24
C LYS A 96 -23.09 -2.28 -16.98
N ASN A 97 -22.71 -1.04 -17.12
CA ASN A 97 -22.45 -0.18 -15.95
C ASN A 97 -23.75 0.26 -15.26
N GLN A 98 -24.89 0.36 -15.96
CA GLN A 98 -26.19 0.57 -15.31
C GLN A 98 -26.56 -0.59 -14.38
N GLU A 99 -26.34 -1.86 -14.80
CA GLU A 99 -26.51 -3.02 -13.91
C GLU A 99 -25.61 -2.95 -12.68
N VAL A 100 -24.35 -2.52 -12.86
CA VAL A 100 -23.40 -2.36 -11.75
C VAL A 100 -23.85 -1.25 -10.81
N PHE A 101 -24.36 -0.14 -11.33
CA PHE A 101 -24.88 0.97 -10.51
C PHE A 101 -26.11 0.53 -9.71
N LYS A 102 -27.03 -0.22 -10.32
CA LYS A 102 -28.18 -0.80 -9.62
C LYS A 102 -27.74 -1.71 -8.46
N LYS A 103 -26.81 -2.63 -8.71
CA LYS A 103 -26.26 -3.51 -7.66
C LYS A 103 -25.55 -2.72 -6.57
N SER A 104 -24.85 -1.66 -6.93
CA SER A 104 -24.17 -0.75 -5.98
C SER A 104 -25.18 -0.04 -5.09
N SER A 105 -26.30 0.43 -5.66
CA SER A 105 -27.40 1.02 -4.90
C SER A 105 -28.00 0.02 -3.91
N GLU A 106 -28.29 -1.21 -4.34
CA GLU A 106 -28.79 -2.27 -3.45
C GLU A 106 -27.86 -2.58 -2.27
N ILE A 107 -26.54 -2.50 -2.47
CA ILE A 107 -25.54 -2.68 -1.43
C ILE A 107 -25.61 -1.54 -0.42
N LEU A 108 -25.65 -0.30 -0.89
CA LEU A 108 -25.75 0.89 -0.05
C LEU A 108 -27.04 0.87 0.78
N LEU A 109 -28.18 0.55 0.17
CA LEU A 109 -29.48 0.47 0.85
C LEU A 109 -29.53 -0.63 1.94
N LYS A 110 -28.63 -1.63 1.87
CA LYS A 110 -28.44 -2.64 2.94
C LYS A 110 -27.44 -2.21 4.00
N LYS A 111 -27.16 -0.92 4.13
CA LYS A 111 -26.16 -0.34 5.08
C LYS A 111 -24.78 -0.98 4.93
N ARG A 112 -24.36 -1.22 3.68
CA ARG A 112 -23.00 -1.66 3.32
C ARG A 112 -22.30 -0.54 2.59
N SER A 113 -20.98 -0.56 2.65
CA SER A 113 -20.17 0.48 2.03
C SER A 113 -19.59 0.01 0.70
N LEU A 114 -19.36 0.95 -0.21
CA LEU A 114 -18.62 0.75 -1.44
C LEU A 114 -17.23 1.36 -1.31
N LEU A 115 -16.23 0.75 -1.94
CA LEU A 115 -14.90 1.30 -2.12
C LEU A 115 -14.65 1.48 -3.61
N ILE A 116 -14.33 2.71 -4.00
CA ILE A 116 -14.11 3.10 -5.38
C ILE A 116 -12.75 3.79 -5.50
N PHE A 117 -11.92 3.29 -6.41
CA PHE A 117 -10.66 3.94 -6.77
C PHE A 117 -10.94 4.99 -7.84
N GLY A 118 -11.10 6.25 -7.40
CA GLY A 118 -11.59 7.35 -8.24
C GLY A 118 -10.69 7.70 -9.42
N GLU A 119 -9.41 7.39 -9.34
CA GLU A 119 -8.42 7.62 -10.39
C GLU A 119 -8.64 6.74 -11.63
N GLY A 120 -9.17 5.54 -11.44
CA GLY A 120 -9.45 4.57 -12.49
C GLY A 120 -8.25 3.84 -13.09
N LEU A 121 -7.02 4.28 -12.84
CA LEU A 121 -5.76 3.68 -13.29
C LEU A 121 -4.67 3.87 -12.24
N THR A 122 -3.79 2.87 -12.05
CA THR A 122 -2.55 2.98 -11.28
C THR A 122 -1.41 3.48 -12.15
N ASP A 123 -0.38 4.09 -11.54
CA ASP A 123 0.92 4.32 -12.21
C ASP A 123 1.69 3.01 -12.37
N ASP A 124 2.77 3.02 -13.15
CA ASP A 124 3.60 1.83 -13.36
C ASP A 124 4.49 1.54 -12.15
N VAL A 125 4.84 2.59 -11.43
CA VAL A 125 5.60 2.57 -10.17
C VAL A 125 4.82 3.28 -9.07
N PHE A 126 5.21 3.08 -7.83
CA PHE A 126 4.65 3.81 -6.70
C PHE A 126 5.07 5.28 -6.75
N ILE A 127 4.09 6.19 -6.77
CA ILE A 127 4.28 7.65 -6.78
C ILE A 127 3.35 8.27 -5.74
N ARG A 128 3.88 9.23 -4.94
CA ARG A 128 3.10 9.98 -3.94
C ARG A 128 2.30 11.10 -4.60
N ARG A 129 1.26 10.73 -5.31
CA ARG A 129 0.33 11.67 -5.93
C ARG A 129 -1.07 11.10 -6.05
N LEU A 130 -2.03 11.99 -6.23
CA LEU A 130 -3.40 11.66 -6.61
C LEU A 130 -3.65 12.14 -8.04
N LYS A 131 -4.18 11.27 -8.88
CA LYS A 131 -4.70 11.66 -10.20
C LYS A 131 -6.10 12.27 -10.08
N PRO A 132 -6.55 13.06 -11.06
CA PRO A 132 -7.90 13.61 -11.07
C PRO A 132 -8.97 12.53 -10.90
N LEU A 133 -9.94 12.79 -10.04
CA LEU A 133 -10.99 11.83 -9.74
C LEU A 133 -12.08 11.82 -10.83
N LYS A 134 -12.60 10.64 -11.11
CA LYS A 134 -13.76 10.45 -12.01
C LYS A 134 -15.07 10.59 -11.25
N LYS A 135 -16.10 11.08 -11.93
CA LYS A 135 -17.44 11.39 -11.40
C LYS A 135 -18.27 10.16 -10.97
N GLY A 136 -17.75 8.93 -11.16
CA GLY A 136 -18.51 7.68 -10.96
C GLY A 136 -19.00 7.47 -9.54
N ALA A 137 -18.21 7.79 -8.53
CA ALA A 137 -18.59 7.62 -7.13
C ALA A 137 -19.81 8.47 -6.75
N VAL A 138 -19.79 9.75 -7.12
CA VAL A 138 -20.89 10.69 -6.83
C VAL A 138 -22.16 10.29 -7.59
N ARG A 139 -22.05 9.88 -8.85
CA ARG A 139 -23.18 9.37 -9.64
C ARG A 139 -23.84 8.17 -9.00
N ILE A 140 -23.08 7.20 -8.53
CA ILE A 140 -23.64 6.02 -7.82
C ILE A 140 -24.39 6.44 -6.56
N GLY A 141 -23.87 7.43 -5.83
CA GLY A 141 -24.53 7.94 -4.63
C GLY A 141 -25.91 8.54 -4.91
N PHE A 142 -26.02 9.42 -5.91
CA PHE A 142 -27.29 9.99 -6.31
C PHE A 142 -28.24 8.95 -6.90
N THR A 143 -27.75 8.03 -7.75
CA THR A 143 -28.57 6.91 -8.25
C THR A 143 -29.15 6.07 -7.10
N ALA A 144 -28.39 5.87 -6.02
CA ALA A 144 -28.90 5.16 -4.85
C ALA A 144 -29.98 5.97 -4.11
N LEU A 145 -29.83 7.29 -3.97
CA LEU A 145 -30.84 8.17 -3.39
C LEU A 145 -32.14 8.19 -4.21
N GLU A 146 -32.04 8.33 -5.52
CA GLU A 146 -33.19 8.25 -6.42
C GLU A 146 -33.92 6.90 -6.30
N SER A 147 -33.16 5.79 -6.25
CA SER A 147 -33.74 4.44 -6.15
C SER A 147 -34.51 4.17 -4.84
N CYS A 148 -34.24 4.92 -3.78
CA CYS A 148 -34.97 4.84 -2.52
C CYS A 148 -35.87 6.06 -2.25
N ASN A 149 -36.16 6.89 -3.27
CA ASN A 149 -36.94 8.13 -3.12
C ASN A 149 -36.43 9.03 -1.96
N TRP A 150 -35.09 9.10 -1.80
CA TRP A 150 -34.41 9.92 -0.78
C TRP A 150 -34.75 9.57 0.68
N THR A 151 -35.33 8.39 0.93
CA THR A 151 -35.77 7.95 2.27
C THR A 151 -34.63 7.44 3.15
N GLN A 152 -33.45 7.15 2.57
CA GLN A 152 -32.28 6.68 3.30
C GLN A 152 -31.12 7.64 3.13
N ASP A 153 -30.24 7.72 4.13
CA ASP A 153 -29.04 8.54 4.06
C ASP A 153 -27.93 7.81 3.32
N ILE A 154 -27.32 8.48 2.34
CA ILE A 154 -26.15 8.04 1.60
C ILE A 154 -25.00 9.04 1.86
N TYR A 155 -23.82 8.50 2.11
CA TYR A 155 -22.65 9.30 2.44
C TYR A 155 -21.51 9.08 1.45
N LEU A 156 -20.72 10.14 1.25
CA LEU A 156 -19.42 10.09 0.60
C LEU A 156 -18.32 10.33 1.62
N ALA A 157 -17.20 9.63 1.51
CA ALA A 157 -16.00 9.87 2.30
C ALA A 157 -14.76 9.48 1.50
N THR A 158 -13.59 9.88 1.97
CA THR A 158 -12.32 9.51 1.35
C THR A 158 -11.46 8.62 2.26
N VAL A 159 -10.62 7.78 1.65
CA VAL A 159 -9.65 6.94 2.35
C VAL A 159 -8.30 7.06 1.67
N GLY A 160 -7.33 7.66 2.34
CA GLY A 160 -5.96 7.80 1.86
C GLY A 160 -5.06 6.67 2.35
N CYS A 161 -4.42 5.93 1.43
CA CYS A 161 -3.40 4.93 1.72
C CYS A 161 -2.00 5.52 1.49
N ASN A 162 -1.22 5.65 2.56
CA ASN A 162 0.13 6.21 2.54
C ASN A 162 1.15 5.13 2.94
N TYR A 163 1.91 4.66 1.98
CA TYR A 163 2.91 3.60 2.16
C TYR A 163 4.31 4.19 2.40
N SER A 164 5.14 3.47 3.15
CA SER A 164 6.59 3.66 3.08
C SER A 164 7.14 3.12 1.76
N ASP A 165 6.81 1.85 1.46
CA ASP A 165 7.08 1.14 0.21
C ASP A 165 6.11 -0.03 0.09
N PRO A 166 5.11 0.03 -0.82
CA PRO A 166 4.10 -1.03 -0.95
C PRO A 166 4.64 -2.36 -1.48
N SER A 167 5.83 -2.34 -2.10
CA SER A 167 6.46 -3.52 -2.69
C SER A 167 7.42 -4.24 -1.74
N ARG A 168 7.77 -3.60 -0.63
CA ARG A 168 8.73 -4.10 0.34
C ARG A 168 8.05 -4.80 1.51
N PHE A 169 8.46 -6.03 1.80
CA PHE A 169 8.06 -6.75 3.01
C PHE A 169 8.56 -6.01 4.26
N ARG A 170 7.75 -5.97 5.32
CA ARG A 170 8.00 -5.23 6.57
C ARG A 170 8.09 -3.70 6.39
N SER A 171 7.43 -3.15 5.38
CA SER A 171 7.21 -1.71 5.27
C SER A 171 6.09 -1.21 6.20
N ASP A 172 5.85 0.09 6.22
CA ASP A 172 4.85 0.72 7.06
C ASP A 172 3.73 1.33 6.20
N VAL A 173 2.52 1.45 6.76
CA VAL A 173 1.38 2.09 6.09
C VAL A 173 0.51 2.88 7.06
N VAL A 174 0.06 4.05 6.61
CA VAL A 174 -0.94 4.88 7.28
C VAL A 174 -2.19 4.95 6.42
N ILE A 175 -3.33 4.55 6.98
CA ILE A 175 -4.65 4.66 6.37
C ILE A 175 -5.38 5.80 7.08
N ARG A 176 -5.81 6.82 6.34
CA ARG A 176 -6.49 7.99 6.87
C ARG A 176 -7.88 8.12 6.25
N ASN A 177 -8.90 8.24 7.08
CA ASN A 177 -10.27 8.43 6.60
C ASN A 177 -10.70 9.86 6.88
N SER A 178 -11.39 10.48 5.90
CA SER A 178 -12.01 11.78 6.07
C SER A 178 -13.33 11.71 6.84
N GLU A 179 -13.86 12.86 7.17
CA GLU A 179 -15.26 13.02 7.54
C GLU A 179 -16.20 12.66 6.37
N LYS A 180 -17.47 12.40 6.70
CA LYS A 180 -18.49 12.03 5.72
C LYS A 180 -19.22 13.28 5.19
N ILE A 181 -19.56 13.27 3.91
CA ILE A 181 -20.50 14.19 3.29
C ILE A 181 -21.84 13.47 3.15
N ARG A 182 -22.91 14.02 3.67
CA ARG A 182 -24.27 13.49 3.54
C ARG A 182 -24.86 13.97 2.21
N LEU A 183 -25.08 13.07 1.27
CA LEU A 183 -25.55 13.42 -0.08
C LEU A 183 -26.97 13.96 -0.11
N ASN A 184 -27.82 13.59 0.86
CA ASN A 184 -29.21 14.05 0.96
C ASN A 184 -29.33 15.57 1.07
N GLU A 185 -28.31 16.24 1.61
CA GLU A 185 -28.27 17.70 1.76
C GLU A 185 -28.22 18.44 0.42
N PHE A 186 -27.85 17.77 -0.65
CA PHE A 186 -27.69 18.34 -2.00
C PHE A 186 -28.85 17.96 -2.94
N ARG A 187 -30.03 17.65 -2.38
CA ARG A 187 -31.19 17.23 -3.17
C ARG A 187 -31.64 18.33 -4.13
N THR A 188 -31.81 19.53 -3.63
CA THR A 188 -32.30 20.68 -4.41
C THR A 188 -31.35 21.02 -5.57
N GLU A 189 -30.04 21.03 -5.30
CA GLU A 189 -29.01 21.30 -6.31
C GLU A 189 -28.93 20.17 -7.35
N PHE A 190 -29.17 18.93 -6.92
CA PHE A 190 -29.22 17.80 -7.83
C PHE A 190 -30.45 17.83 -8.74
N GLU A 191 -31.63 18.19 -8.22
CA GLU A 191 -32.86 18.32 -8.99
C GLU A 191 -32.75 19.50 -9.99
N ASP A 192 -32.07 20.61 -9.63
CA ASP A 192 -31.84 21.77 -10.50
C ASP A 192 -30.82 21.46 -11.60
N ASN A 193 -29.60 21.04 -11.23
CA ASN A 193 -28.52 20.76 -12.18
C ASN A 193 -27.61 19.59 -11.76
N PRO A 194 -28.02 18.33 -12.10
CA PRO A 194 -27.28 17.13 -11.70
C PRO A 194 -25.79 17.15 -12.11
N ASN A 195 -25.48 17.65 -13.31
CA ASN A 195 -24.10 17.64 -13.82
C ASN A 195 -23.18 18.59 -13.06
N LYS A 196 -23.68 19.73 -12.64
CA LYS A 196 -22.96 20.75 -11.88
C LYS A 196 -22.61 20.22 -10.49
N ILE A 197 -23.60 19.79 -9.72
CA ILE A 197 -23.38 19.28 -8.34
C ILE A 197 -22.51 18.03 -8.31
N ILE A 198 -22.63 17.12 -9.29
CA ILE A 198 -21.75 15.94 -9.41
C ILE A 198 -20.29 16.40 -9.63
N GLN A 199 -20.07 17.44 -10.42
CA GLN A 199 -18.73 17.97 -10.63
C GLN A 199 -18.16 18.64 -9.38
N GLU A 200 -18.94 19.45 -8.70
CA GLU A 200 -18.55 20.16 -7.47
C GLU A 200 -18.23 19.16 -6.35
N LEU A 201 -19.07 18.15 -6.12
CA LEU A 201 -18.81 17.11 -5.13
C LEU A 201 -17.62 16.24 -5.51
N THR A 202 -17.36 15.98 -6.78
CA THR A 202 -16.15 15.26 -7.22
C THR A 202 -14.90 16.06 -6.90
N ALA A 203 -14.89 17.38 -7.18
CA ALA A 203 -13.78 18.26 -6.84
C ALA A 203 -13.58 18.38 -5.31
N ARG A 204 -14.68 18.45 -4.54
CA ARG A 204 -14.62 18.44 -3.07
C ARG A 204 -14.02 17.13 -2.53
N LEU A 205 -14.42 15.96 -3.07
CA LEU A 205 -13.81 14.68 -2.71
C LEU A 205 -12.33 14.61 -3.05
N GLU A 206 -11.92 15.16 -4.21
CA GLU A 206 -10.51 15.22 -4.59
C GLU A 206 -9.70 16.06 -3.59
N ALA A 207 -10.19 17.23 -3.23
CA ALA A 207 -9.57 18.09 -2.23
C ALA A 207 -9.49 17.42 -0.85
N MET A 208 -10.55 16.72 -0.43
CA MET A 208 -10.56 15.95 0.82
C MET A 208 -9.54 14.81 0.79
N LEU A 209 -9.47 14.07 -0.31
CA LEU A 209 -8.53 12.95 -0.43
C LEU A 209 -7.07 13.43 -0.45
N LYS A 210 -6.77 14.57 -1.09
CA LYS A 210 -5.44 15.19 -1.05
C LYS A 210 -4.98 15.50 0.37
N LYS A 211 -5.87 15.94 1.27
CA LYS A 211 -5.55 16.18 2.68
C LYS A 211 -5.24 14.90 3.48
N GLU A 212 -5.71 13.76 3.00
CA GLU A 212 -5.42 12.47 3.62
C GLU A 212 -4.18 11.78 3.03
N LEU A 213 -3.50 12.42 2.07
CA LEU A 213 -2.36 11.87 1.35
C LEU A 213 -1.14 12.79 1.44
N ILE A 214 0.03 12.19 1.39
CA ILE A 214 1.25 12.91 1.00
C ILE A 214 1.17 13.06 -0.52
N HIS A 215 0.85 14.26 -1.01
CA HIS A 215 0.50 14.51 -2.42
C HIS A 215 1.40 15.56 -3.06
N VAL A 216 2.22 15.14 -4.01
CA VAL A 216 3.02 16.03 -4.87
C VAL A 216 2.15 16.47 -6.05
N ASN A 217 2.02 17.79 -6.27
CA ASN A 217 1.14 18.34 -7.31
C ASN A 217 1.62 17.98 -8.72
N ASP A 218 2.92 18.13 -9.01
CA ASP A 218 3.50 17.79 -10.31
C ASP A 218 4.33 16.50 -10.21
N GLU A 219 3.93 15.48 -10.96
CA GLU A 219 4.57 14.17 -11.02
C GLU A 219 6.09 14.24 -11.22
N LYS A 220 6.57 15.22 -12.00
CA LYS A 220 8.00 15.40 -12.30
C LYS A 220 8.86 15.57 -11.06
N PHE A 221 8.27 16.02 -9.96
CA PHE A 221 8.96 16.28 -8.71
C PHE A 221 8.75 15.23 -7.63
N ALA A 222 7.92 14.23 -7.90
CA ALA A 222 7.64 13.18 -6.91
C ALA A 222 8.91 12.40 -6.52
N GLU A 223 9.77 12.08 -7.48
CA GLU A 223 11.06 11.42 -7.21
C GLU A 223 12.02 12.33 -6.44
N PHE A 224 12.06 13.62 -6.77
CA PHE A 224 12.90 14.59 -6.07
C PHE A 224 12.51 14.73 -4.59
N THR A 225 11.22 14.86 -4.28
CA THR A 225 10.74 14.96 -2.90
C THR A 225 11.00 13.67 -2.11
N GLU A 226 10.87 12.50 -2.72
CA GLU A 226 11.23 11.22 -2.13
C GLU A 226 12.74 11.15 -1.82
N ARG A 227 13.60 11.58 -2.75
CA ARG A 227 15.05 11.62 -2.59
C ARG A 227 15.50 12.55 -1.47
N MET A 228 14.87 13.71 -1.30
CA MET A 228 15.14 14.58 -0.15
C MET A 228 14.87 13.88 1.18
N MET A 229 13.72 13.21 1.32
CA MET A 229 13.40 12.44 2.53
C MET A 229 14.40 11.30 2.77
N LEU A 230 14.88 10.64 1.70
CA LEU A 230 15.90 9.60 1.78
C LEU A 230 17.22 10.15 2.32
N ILE A 231 17.71 11.30 1.82
CA ILE A 231 18.95 11.94 2.28
C ILE A 231 18.83 12.32 3.75
N GLN A 232 17.71 12.91 4.17
CA GLN A 232 17.48 13.34 5.54
C GLN A 232 17.19 12.18 6.51
N ARG A 233 16.90 10.99 6.01
CA ARG A 233 16.48 9.83 6.83
C ARG A 233 15.25 10.14 7.69
N LYS A 234 14.37 11.00 7.19
CA LYS A 234 13.13 11.40 7.85
C LYS A 234 11.93 11.10 6.96
N GLY A 235 10.76 11.02 7.57
CA GLY A 235 9.50 10.85 6.84
C GLY A 235 9.09 9.41 6.56
N MET A 236 8.18 9.25 5.59
CA MET A 236 7.56 7.97 5.26
C MET A 236 8.47 6.96 4.56
N PRO A 237 9.46 7.34 3.74
CA PRO A 237 10.36 6.35 3.15
C PRO A 237 10.91 5.37 4.17
N MET A 238 11.13 4.12 3.75
CA MET A 238 11.50 3.04 4.66
C MET A 238 12.97 3.12 5.06
N PHE A 239 13.21 3.30 6.35
CA PHE A 239 14.53 3.22 6.97
C PHE A 239 14.52 2.16 8.06
N GLU A 240 15.53 1.30 8.11
CA GLU A 240 15.58 0.21 9.08
C GLU A 240 15.78 0.73 10.51
N GLU A 241 16.54 1.79 10.66
CA GLU A 241 16.88 2.41 11.95
C GLU A 241 15.81 3.37 12.47
N ASN A 242 14.83 3.74 11.64
CA ASN A 242 13.87 4.75 12.02
C ASN A 242 12.89 4.24 13.08
N THR A 243 13.11 4.64 14.32
CA THR A 243 12.28 4.32 15.48
C THR A 243 11.14 5.31 15.71
N ALA A 244 11.15 6.45 15.00
CA ALA A 244 10.13 7.48 15.16
C ALA A 244 8.72 6.93 14.95
N PRO A 245 7.73 7.44 15.69
CA PRO A 245 6.33 7.10 15.51
C PRO A 245 5.88 7.33 14.07
N ILE A 246 5.09 6.40 13.53
CA ILE A 246 4.69 6.45 12.12
C ILE A 246 3.92 7.72 11.74
N LEU A 247 3.17 8.30 12.70
CA LEU A 247 2.45 9.55 12.47
C LEU A 247 3.37 10.78 12.40
N GLU A 248 4.43 10.81 13.19
CA GLU A 248 5.44 11.87 13.09
C GLU A 248 6.15 11.80 11.74
N ARG A 249 6.44 10.60 11.26
CA ARG A 249 7.02 10.38 9.93
C ARG A 249 6.06 10.81 8.82
N TRP A 250 4.78 10.50 8.97
CA TRP A 250 3.75 10.96 8.03
C TRP A 250 3.66 12.48 8.02
N ASN A 251 3.55 13.11 9.20
CA ASN A 251 3.48 14.57 9.34
C ASN A 251 4.69 15.25 8.71
N TYR A 252 5.91 14.73 8.99
CA TYR A 252 7.12 15.26 8.37
C TYR A 252 7.06 15.23 6.84
N SER A 253 6.69 14.07 6.27
CA SER A 253 6.57 13.95 4.81
C SER A 253 5.49 14.85 4.23
N ASN A 254 4.36 14.98 4.92
CA ASN A 254 3.26 15.84 4.48
C ASN A 254 3.67 17.31 4.49
N ASN A 255 4.26 17.78 5.58
CA ASN A 255 4.71 19.17 5.71
C ASN A 255 5.78 19.52 4.67
N LEU A 256 6.76 18.62 4.45
CA LEU A 256 7.79 18.83 3.43
C LEU A 256 7.18 18.95 2.02
N VAL A 257 6.21 18.08 1.70
CA VAL A 257 5.58 18.09 0.39
C VAL A 257 4.62 19.27 0.23
N GLU A 258 3.91 19.68 1.29
CA GLU A 258 3.07 20.88 1.28
C GLU A 258 3.91 22.15 1.07
N ASP A 259 5.03 22.32 1.77
CA ASP A 259 5.97 23.43 1.57
C ASP A 259 6.55 23.42 0.16
N PHE A 260 6.95 22.24 -0.34
CA PHE A 260 7.41 22.09 -1.72
C PHE A 260 6.34 22.48 -2.75
N ASN A 261 5.10 22.07 -2.55
CA ASN A 261 3.99 22.39 -3.45
C ASN A 261 3.65 23.89 -3.45
N ALA A 262 3.80 24.56 -2.31
CA ALA A 262 3.57 25.99 -2.14
C ALA A 262 4.73 26.84 -2.70
N HIS A 263 5.96 26.39 -2.52
CA HIS A 263 7.19 27.14 -2.83
C HIS A 263 8.22 26.31 -3.62
N PRO A 264 7.88 25.77 -4.81
CA PRO A 264 8.76 24.90 -5.58
C PRO A 264 10.07 25.57 -6.01
N GLU A 265 10.09 26.90 -6.15
CA GLU A 265 11.26 27.73 -6.49
C GLU A 265 12.32 27.69 -5.38
N LYS A 266 11.92 27.61 -4.11
CA LYS A 266 12.80 27.51 -2.93
C LYS A 266 13.75 26.31 -3.04
N TYR A 267 13.29 25.24 -3.67
CA TYR A 267 14.02 23.97 -3.80
C TYR A 267 14.79 23.83 -5.13
N THR A 268 14.68 24.81 -6.03
CA THR A 268 15.34 24.76 -7.35
C THR A 268 16.86 24.54 -7.25
N PRO A 269 17.61 25.21 -6.31
CA PRO A 269 19.04 24.99 -6.18
C PRO A 269 19.46 23.58 -5.77
N LEU A 270 18.53 22.77 -5.21
CA LEU A 270 18.82 21.42 -4.78
C LEU A 270 18.55 20.36 -5.87
N ARG A 271 17.81 20.68 -6.93
CA ARG A 271 17.35 19.68 -7.91
C ARG A 271 18.50 18.98 -8.60
N ALA A 272 19.42 19.72 -9.21
CA ALA A 272 20.56 19.13 -9.89
C ALA A 272 21.51 18.41 -8.90
N PRO A 273 21.95 19.01 -7.77
CA PRO A 273 22.79 18.30 -6.82
C PRO A 273 22.21 17.00 -6.25
N VAL A 274 20.89 16.97 -5.96
CA VAL A 274 20.23 15.74 -5.50
C VAL A 274 20.17 14.69 -6.63
N GLN A 275 19.93 15.11 -7.87
CA GLN A 275 19.95 14.20 -9.01
C GLN A 275 21.34 13.60 -9.22
N ASP A 276 22.39 14.45 -9.27
CA ASP A 276 23.78 14.04 -9.47
C ASP A 276 24.24 13.05 -8.40
N TYR A 277 23.87 13.30 -7.14
CA TYR A 277 24.16 12.39 -6.02
C TYR A 277 23.56 10.98 -6.27
N PHE A 278 22.28 10.88 -6.63
CA PHE A 278 21.64 9.58 -6.87
C PHE A 278 22.14 8.90 -8.14
N GLU A 279 22.53 9.65 -9.17
CA GLU A 279 23.22 9.12 -10.35
C GLU A 279 24.60 8.58 -9.99
N GLY A 280 25.35 9.30 -9.16
CA GLY A 280 26.62 8.85 -8.61
C GLY A 280 26.52 7.55 -7.81
N LEU A 281 25.46 7.38 -7.01
CA LEU A 281 25.14 6.12 -6.33
C LEU A 281 24.87 5.00 -7.32
N LYS A 282 24.04 5.26 -8.34
CA LYS A 282 23.66 4.28 -9.37
C LYS A 282 24.85 3.79 -10.16
N LEU A 283 25.75 4.68 -10.58
CA LEU A 283 27.00 4.34 -11.28
C LEU A 283 27.91 3.40 -10.46
N ARG A 284 27.90 3.55 -9.13
CA ARG A 284 28.65 2.69 -8.20
C ARG A 284 27.88 1.41 -7.81
N ASN A 285 26.67 1.25 -8.34
CA ASN A 285 25.76 0.15 -7.98
C ASN A 285 25.58 0.01 -6.45
N ILE A 286 25.27 1.13 -5.80
CA ILE A 286 24.94 1.24 -4.36
C ILE A 286 23.68 2.08 -4.20
N ASP A 287 23.01 1.92 -3.08
CA ASP A 287 21.86 2.75 -2.68
C ASP A 287 22.19 3.60 -1.44
N ASP A 288 21.43 4.68 -1.20
CA ASP A 288 21.64 5.60 -0.08
C ASP A 288 21.57 4.88 1.28
N GLN A 289 20.64 3.90 1.42
CA GLN A 289 20.53 3.08 2.63
C GLN A 289 21.83 2.32 2.91
N THR A 290 22.37 1.70 1.89
CA THR A 290 23.60 0.93 1.99
C THR A 290 24.80 1.81 2.36
N LEU A 291 24.89 3.00 1.75
CA LEU A 291 25.93 3.99 2.08
C LEU A 291 25.84 4.43 3.54
N TYR A 292 24.64 4.74 4.00
CA TYR A 292 24.38 5.14 5.38
C TYR A 292 24.71 4.02 6.37
N ASP A 293 24.25 2.80 6.12
CA ASP A 293 24.51 1.64 6.98
C ASP A 293 26.00 1.35 7.13
N ALA A 294 26.75 1.43 6.05
CA ALA A 294 28.19 1.18 6.07
C ALA A 294 28.98 2.18 6.93
N THR A 295 28.46 3.41 7.06
CA THR A 295 29.13 4.48 7.78
C THR A 295 28.71 4.62 9.24
N HIS A 296 27.43 4.31 9.53
CA HIS A 296 26.84 4.52 10.86
C HIS A 296 26.67 3.21 11.65
N ASN A 297 26.50 2.07 10.97
CA ASN A 297 26.15 0.79 11.60
C ASN A 297 27.31 -0.21 11.53
N LYS A 298 28.27 -0.11 12.48
CA LYS A 298 29.32 -1.12 12.63
C LYS A 298 28.73 -2.42 13.15
N ILE A 299 28.92 -3.50 12.40
CA ILE A 299 28.48 -4.84 12.81
C ILE A 299 29.47 -5.37 13.83
N GLY A 300 29.08 -5.43 15.11
CA GLY A 300 29.89 -5.97 16.19
C GLY A 300 29.94 -7.51 16.16
N PHE A 301 30.97 -8.08 16.85
CA PHE A 301 31.13 -9.54 16.96
C PHE A 301 29.91 -10.26 17.52
N GLY A 302 29.25 -9.68 18.52
CA GLY A 302 28.01 -10.25 19.09
C GLY A 302 26.87 -10.46 18.08
N ALA A 303 26.78 -9.62 17.03
CA ALA A 303 25.79 -9.79 15.98
C ALA A 303 26.08 -11.04 15.12
N TYR A 304 27.35 -11.34 14.84
CA TYR A 304 27.72 -12.59 14.15
C TYR A 304 27.41 -13.83 15.00
N LEU A 305 27.74 -13.77 16.30
CA LEU A 305 27.42 -14.87 17.23
C LEU A 305 25.89 -15.08 17.31
N GLY A 306 25.12 -14.00 17.40
CA GLY A 306 23.65 -14.08 17.39
C GLY A 306 23.11 -14.75 16.12
N GLN A 307 23.65 -14.43 14.95
CA GLN A 307 23.26 -15.06 13.69
C GLN A 307 23.66 -16.56 13.65
N LEU A 308 24.80 -16.92 14.21
CA LEU A 308 25.23 -18.31 14.32
C LEU A 308 24.28 -19.14 15.21
N LEU A 309 23.88 -18.59 16.36
CA LEU A 309 22.92 -19.23 17.27
C LEU A 309 21.52 -19.38 16.63
N LEU A 310 21.10 -18.42 15.80
CA LEU A 310 19.83 -18.45 15.09
C LEU A 310 19.87 -19.27 13.78
N LEU A 311 21.03 -19.83 13.40
CA LEU A 311 21.20 -20.53 12.13
C LEU A 311 20.22 -21.70 11.92
N PRO A 312 19.93 -22.58 12.91
CA PRO A 312 18.95 -23.65 12.71
C PRO A 312 17.53 -23.11 12.38
N ILE A 313 17.12 -22.04 13.07
CA ILE A 313 15.84 -21.37 12.85
C ILE A 313 15.81 -20.68 11.48
N PHE A 314 16.91 -20.03 11.12
CA PHE A 314 17.07 -19.42 9.78
C PHE A 314 16.95 -20.48 8.68
N LEU A 315 17.61 -21.63 8.81
CA LEU A 315 17.54 -22.71 7.82
C LEU A 315 16.12 -23.27 7.68
N PHE A 316 15.42 -23.47 8.80
CA PHE A 316 14.03 -23.89 8.78
C PHE A 316 13.16 -22.87 8.03
N GLY A 317 13.29 -21.59 8.34
CA GLY A 317 12.58 -20.51 7.64
C GLY A 317 12.96 -20.39 6.16
N ALA A 318 14.24 -20.62 5.81
CA ALA A 318 14.72 -20.65 4.42
C ALA A 318 14.06 -21.77 3.61
N ILE A 319 13.95 -22.97 4.17
CA ILE A 319 13.33 -24.12 3.51
C ILE A 319 11.81 -23.92 3.40
N HIS A 320 11.14 -23.58 4.49
CA HIS A 320 9.68 -23.49 4.53
C HIS A 320 9.12 -22.26 3.80
N CYS A 321 9.74 -21.09 3.94
CA CYS A 321 9.26 -19.84 3.36
C CYS A 321 10.15 -19.33 2.21
N GLY A 322 11.46 -19.46 2.38
CA GLY A 322 12.45 -18.80 1.52
C GLY A 322 12.44 -19.34 0.10
N LEU A 323 12.38 -20.65 -0.10
CA LEU A 323 12.31 -21.28 -1.43
C LEU A 323 11.13 -20.72 -2.25
N PHE A 324 9.94 -20.70 -1.65
CA PHE A 324 8.74 -20.18 -2.28
C PHE A 324 8.84 -18.66 -2.53
N TYR A 325 9.35 -17.91 -1.56
CA TYR A 325 9.56 -16.49 -1.71
C TYR A 325 10.46 -16.15 -2.91
N PHE A 326 11.61 -16.80 -3.04
CA PHE A 326 12.52 -16.52 -4.15
C PHE A 326 11.96 -16.96 -5.51
N ALA A 327 11.29 -18.13 -5.55
CA ALA A 327 10.64 -18.61 -6.77
C ALA A 327 9.53 -17.64 -7.23
N ILE A 328 8.65 -17.22 -6.31
CA ILE A 328 7.58 -16.27 -6.58
C ILE A 328 8.13 -14.91 -6.96
N LYS A 329 9.14 -14.41 -6.22
CA LYS A 329 9.80 -13.14 -6.53
C LYS A 329 10.33 -13.15 -7.96
N ARG A 330 11.11 -14.17 -8.35
CA ARG A 330 11.69 -14.30 -9.69
C ARG A 330 10.60 -14.37 -10.75
N PHE A 331 9.55 -15.15 -10.51
CA PHE A 331 8.42 -15.28 -11.43
C PHE A 331 7.69 -13.95 -11.63
N VAL A 332 7.31 -13.28 -10.54
CA VAL A 332 6.55 -12.03 -10.59
C VAL A 332 7.36 -10.92 -11.26
N GLU A 333 8.62 -10.72 -10.87
CA GLU A 333 9.48 -9.67 -11.44
C GLU A 333 9.82 -9.92 -12.91
N ALA A 334 9.85 -11.17 -13.37
CA ALA A 334 10.06 -11.52 -14.79
C ALA A 334 8.78 -11.37 -15.64
N LYS A 335 7.60 -11.67 -15.07
CA LYS A 335 6.34 -11.70 -15.83
C LYS A 335 5.55 -10.40 -15.78
N PHE A 336 5.62 -9.65 -14.69
CA PHE A 336 4.86 -8.42 -14.52
C PHE A 336 5.74 -7.20 -14.81
N LYS A 337 5.54 -6.57 -15.97
CA LYS A 337 6.33 -5.42 -16.44
C LYS A 337 6.17 -4.17 -15.57
N ARG A 338 5.05 -4.04 -14.83
CA ARG A 338 4.73 -2.87 -14.01
C ARG A 338 5.04 -3.16 -12.54
N PRO A 339 6.07 -2.53 -11.94
CA PRO A 339 6.51 -2.76 -10.57
C PRO A 339 5.42 -2.55 -9.51
N VAL A 340 4.44 -1.68 -9.77
CA VAL A 340 3.32 -1.42 -8.86
C VAL A 340 2.52 -2.68 -8.49
N PHE A 341 2.51 -3.71 -9.36
CA PHE A 341 1.84 -4.99 -9.10
C PHE A 341 2.69 -5.97 -8.28
N TRP A 342 4.01 -5.77 -8.17
CA TRP A 342 4.90 -6.77 -7.60
C TRP A 342 4.58 -7.11 -6.14
N GLY A 343 4.34 -6.10 -5.29
CA GLY A 343 4.06 -6.31 -3.87
C GLY A 343 2.81 -7.14 -3.64
N SER A 344 1.69 -6.68 -4.20
CA SER A 344 0.39 -7.35 -4.05
C SER A 344 0.35 -8.72 -4.71
N THR A 345 0.96 -8.90 -5.88
CA THR A 345 1.00 -10.20 -6.57
C THR A 345 1.83 -11.21 -5.80
N LYS A 346 3.03 -10.82 -5.31
CA LYS A 346 3.86 -11.69 -4.45
C LYS A 346 3.09 -12.10 -3.20
N LEU A 347 2.39 -11.16 -2.54
CA LEU A 347 1.58 -11.45 -1.36
C LEU A 347 0.47 -12.47 -1.65
N VAL A 348 -0.33 -12.24 -2.69
CA VAL A 348 -1.43 -13.15 -3.06
C VAL A 348 -0.91 -14.53 -3.45
N MET A 349 0.16 -14.62 -4.23
CA MET A 349 0.78 -15.90 -4.59
C MET A 349 1.33 -16.64 -3.36
N MET A 350 1.96 -15.93 -2.41
CA MET A 350 2.43 -16.54 -1.16
C MET A 350 1.26 -17.09 -0.33
N ILE A 351 0.15 -16.33 -0.20
CA ILE A 351 -1.05 -16.80 0.49
C ILE A 351 -1.59 -18.07 -0.17
N LEU A 352 -1.70 -18.08 -1.49
CA LEU A 352 -2.24 -19.23 -2.21
C LEU A 352 -1.31 -20.45 -2.14
N ILE A 353 -0.04 -20.30 -2.36
CA ILE A 353 0.91 -21.43 -2.43
C ILE A 353 1.22 -21.96 -1.02
N LEU A 354 1.69 -21.08 -0.11
CA LEU A 354 2.00 -21.51 1.26
C LEU A 354 0.74 -21.82 2.07
N GLY A 355 -0.38 -21.13 1.80
CA GLY A 355 -1.65 -21.43 2.46
C GLY A 355 -2.13 -22.84 2.14
N ASN A 356 -2.11 -23.25 0.86
CA ASN A 356 -2.48 -24.62 0.48
C ASN A 356 -1.47 -25.67 0.97
N LEU A 357 -0.18 -25.38 0.92
CA LEU A 357 0.86 -26.26 1.49
C LEU A 357 0.63 -26.45 3.00
N ASN A 358 0.43 -25.35 3.73
CA ASN A 358 0.19 -25.40 5.16
C ASN A 358 -1.12 -26.13 5.51
N LEU A 359 -2.17 -25.96 4.69
CA LEU A 359 -3.41 -26.69 4.86
C LEU A 359 -3.19 -28.21 4.67
N LEU A 360 -2.45 -28.60 3.65
CA LEU A 360 -2.06 -30.00 3.43
C LEU A 360 -1.26 -30.55 4.63
N LEU A 361 -0.24 -29.83 5.06
CA LEU A 361 0.61 -30.21 6.20
C LEU A 361 -0.20 -30.27 7.49
N PHE A 362 -1.21 -29.43 7.68
CA PHE A 362 -2.08 -29.46 8.87
C PHE A 362 -2.83 -30.81 9.02
N PHE A 363 -3.22 -31.41 7.91
CA PHE A 363 -3.89 -32.71 7.92
C PHE A 363 -2.91 -33.91 7.93
N LEU A 364 -1.72 -33.75 7.36
CA LEU A 364 -0.74 -34.86 7.27
C LEU A 364 0.14 -34.97 8.51
N LEU A 365 0.69 -33.87 9.02
CA LEU A 365 1.68 -33.91 10.10
C LEU A 365 1.20 -34.55 11.40
N PRO A 366 -0.07 -34.40 11.84
CA PRO A 366 -0.52 -35.07 13.07
C PRO A 366 -0.36 -36.60 13.06
N GLN A 367 -0.39 -37.20 11.88
CA GLN A 367 -0.24 -38.64 11.69
C GLN A 367 1.20 -39.14 11.95
N TYR A 368 2.20 -38.27 11.77
CA TYR A 368 3.62 -38.59 11.88
C TYR A 368 4.25 -38.08 13.19
N ILE A 369 3.88 -36.90 13.64
CA ILE A 369 4.51 -36.24 14.79
C ILE A 369 3.52 -35.94 15.93
N GLY A 370 2.25 -36.31 15.78
CA GLY A 370 1.19 -36.04 16.75
C GLY A 370 0.67 -34.59 16.70
N ALA A 371 -0.52 -34.36 17.25
CA ALA A 371 -1.23 -33.09 17.17
C ALA A 371 -0.49 -31.95 17.88
N TRP A 372 0.15 -32.23 19.03
CA TRP A 372 0.86 -31.20 19.80
C TRP A 372 2.08 -30.63 19.04
N LEU A 373 2.94 -31.51 18.51
CA LEU A 373 4.11 -31.05 17.74
C LEU A 373 3.70 -30.37 16.43
N THR A 374 2.60 -30.81 15.84
CA THR A 374 2.01 -30.11 14.68
C THR A 374 1.59 -28.66 15.01
N LEU A 375 0.94 -28.45 16.16
CA LEU A 375 0.59 -27.11 16.63
C LEU A 375 1.84 -26.24 16.83
N VAL A 376 2.86 -26.80 17.52
CA VAL A 376 4.15 -26.10 17.73
C VAL A 376 4.80 -25.75 16.39
N TYR A 377 4.79 -26.66 15.43
CA TYR A 377 5.31 -26.43 14.08
C TYR A 377 4.64 -25.22 13.43
N PHE A 378 3.30 -25.12 13.42
CA PHE A 378 2.59 -23.99 12.79
C PHE A 378 2.80 -22.67 13.54
N LEU A 379 2.89 -22.68 14.86
CA LEU A 379 3.22 -21.49 15.65
C LEU A 379 4.66 -21.02 15.39
N PHE A 380 5.55 -21.92 15.03
CA PHE A 380 6.94 -21.62 14.77
C PHE A 380 7.22 -21.03 13.38
N ILE A 381 6.37 -21.31 12.37
CA ILE A 381 6.54 -20.81 10.99
C ILE A 381 6.70 -19.30 10.92
N PRO A 382 5.81 -18.46 11.49
CA PRO A 382 5.94 -16.99 11.40
C PRO A 382 7.24 -16.48 12.04
N PHE A 383 7.64 -17.07 13.16
CA PHE A 383 8.88 -16.74 13.85
C PHE A 383 10.11 -17.07 13.00
N SER A 384 10.16 -18.27 12.43
CA SER A 384 11.26 -18.69 11.56
C SER A 384 11.35 -17.88 10.29
N GLY A 385 10.20 -17.52 9.69
CA GLY A 385 10.13 -16.61 8.55
C GLY A 385 10.67 -15.20 8.87
N TYR A 386 10.39 -14.69 10.07
CA TYR A 386 10.95 -13.43 10.55
C TYR A 386 12.48 -13.52 10.76
N VAL A 387 12.98 -14.60 11.39
CA VAL A 387 14.43 -14.83 11.56
C VAL A 387 15.13 -14.96 10.20
N PHE A 388 14.51 -15.66 9.26
CA PHE A 388 15.01 -15.76 7.89
C PHE A 388 15.12 -14.38 7.20
N HIS A 389 14.09 -13.56 7.27
CA HIS A 389 14.11 -12.22 6.70
C HIS A 389 15.19 -11.33 7.31
N ASN A 390 15.32 -11.32 8.65
CA ASN A 390 16.34 -10.55 9.34
C ASN A 390 17.76 -11.05 9.03
N GLY A 391 17.93 -12.36 8.93
CA GLY A 391 19.19 -12.97 8.53
C GLY A 391 19.61 -12.55 7.10
N LEU A 392 18.69 -12.52 6.14
CA LEU A 392 18.96 -12.02 4.79
C LEU A 392 19.40 -10.55 4.82
N THR A 393 18.71 -9.72 5.60
CA THR A 393 19.06 -8.30 5.76
C THR A 393 20.44 -8.14 6.38
N PHE A 394 20.76 -8.91 7.43
CA PHE A 394 22.07 -8.91 8.07
C PHE A 394 23.17 -9.29 7.07
N TRP A 395 23.04 -10.39 6.35
CA TRP A 395 24.06 -10.83 5.40
C TRP A 395 24.22 -9.89 4.22
N ARG A 396 23.14 -9.23 3.78
CA ARG A 396 23.23 -8.15 2.80
C ARG A 396 24.09 -7.00 3.33
N LYS A 397 23.88 -6.55 4.58
CA LYS A 397 24.71 -5.50 5.22
C LYS A 397 26.17 -5.92 5.32
N VAL A 398 26.46 -7.15 5.73
CA VAL A 398 27.83 -7.69 5.78
C VAL A 398 28.51 -7.63 4.40
N THR A 399 27.83 -8.11 3.38
CA THR A 399 28.34 -8.13 2.01
C THR A 399 28.62 -6.71 1.50
N MET A 400 27.71 -5.80 1.75
CA MET A 400 27.84 -4.40 1.35
C MET A 400 28.96 -3.69 2.11
N ASN A 401 29.09 -3.89 3.44
CA ASN A 401 30.19 -3.34 4.21
C ASN A 401 31.55 -3.82 3.71
N ARG A 402 31.68 -5.09 3.24
CA ARG A 402 32.87 -5.58 2.59
C ARG A 402 33.16 -4.85 1.27
N LYS A 403 32.13 -4.67 0.44
CA LYS A 403 32.21 -3.93 -0.83
C LYS A 403 32.67 -2.47 -0.60
N PHE A 404 32.12 -1.82 0.43
CA PHE A 404 32.47 -0.43 0.77
C PHE A 404 33.96 -0.26 1.18
N ARG A 405 34.54 -1.24 1.88
CA ARG A 405 35.98 -1.18 2.26
C ARG A 405 36.92 -1.18 1.06
N SER A 406 36.47 -1.71 -0.08
CA SER A 406 37.25 -1.75 -1.33
C SER A 406 36.95 -0.56 -2.26
N MET A 407 35.98 0.30 -1.91
CA MET A 407 35.60 1.46 -2.73
C MET A 407 35.99 2.76 -2.02
N ASN A 408 36.53 3.73 -2.79
CA ASN A 408 36.63 5.09 -2.27
C ASN A 408 35.26 5.77 -2.31
N VAL A 409 34.63 5.91 -1.14
CA VAL A 409 33.28 6.49 -0.98
C VAL A 409 33.32 7.84 -0.23
N SER A 410 34.52 8.36 0.08
CA SER A 410 34.70 9.58 0.87
C SER A 410 34.02 10.79 0.23
N ASP A 411 34.11 10.91 -1.08
CA ASP A 411 33.56 12.06 -1.83
C ASP A 411 32.04 12.06 -1.82
N ILE A 412 31.44 10.90 -2.09
CA ILE A 412 29.97 10.77 -2.11
C ILE A 412 29.36 10.88 -0.71
N LEU A 413 30.11 10.53 0.34
CA LEU A 413 29.73 10.77 1.73
C LEU A 413 29.72 12.26 2.08
N LYS A 414 30.76 13.00 1.68
CA LYS A 414 30.81 14.46 1.87
C LYS A 414 29.64 15.13 1.12
N GLU A 415 29.43 14.72 -0.10
CA GLU A 415 28.30 15.23 -0.89
C GLU A 415 26.96 14.99 -0.18
N ARG A 416 26.72 13.76 0.33
CA ARG A 416 25.53 13.43 1.10
C ARG A 416 25.35 14.32 2.34
N LEU A 417 26.41 14.54 3.11
CA LEU A 417 26.37 15.39 4.30
C LEU A 417 26.03 16.84 3.94
N THR A 418 26.69 17.38 2.91
CA THR A 418 26.41 18.73 2.41
C THR A 418 24.97 18.89 1.92
N LEU A 419 24.43 17.89 1.21
CA LEU A 419 23.04 17.88 0.78
C LEU A 419 22.09 17.83 1.96
N ASN A 420 22.35 16.97 2.96
CA ASN A 420 21.54 16.88 4.16
C ASN A 420 21.47 18.21 4.92
N GLU A 421 22.60 18.90 5.09
CA GLU A 421 22.65 20.23 5.71
C GLU A 421 21.84 21.27 4.92
N LYS A 422 22.04 21.31 3.60
CA LYS A 422 21.29 22.24 2.73
C LYS A 422 19.76 22.00 2.79
N ILE A 423 19.34 20.74 2.78
CA ILE A 423 17.91 20.40 2.86
C ILE A 423 17.36 20.79 4.23
N THR A 424 18.11 20.47 5.33
CA THR A 424 17.70 20.81 6.69
C THR A 424 17.52 22.33 6.85
N ASN A 425 18.48 23.12 6.39
CA ASN A 425 18.40 24.58 6.46
C ASN A 425 17.19 25.16 5.69
N LEU A 426 16.76 24.48 4.62
CA LEU A 426 15.56 24.90 3.87
C LEU A 426 14.25 24.45 4.53
N THR A 427 14.24 23.32 5.23
CA THR A 427 13.02 22.78 5.85
C THR A 427 12.77 23.31 7.24
N ASP A 428 13.78 23.80 7.96
CA ASP A 428 13.68 24.35 9.31
C ASP A 428 13.42 25.89 9.29
N MET A 429 13.38 26.54 8.11
CA MET A 429 12.94 27.92 7.87
C MET A 429 11.42 27.94 7.56
#